data_929a580f70e957fe1860d00df1fabfa2
#
_entry.id   929a580f70e957fe1860d00df1fabfa2
#
_cell.length_a   1.000
_cell.length_b   1.000
_cell.length_c   1.000
_cell.angle_alpha   90.00
_cell.angle_beta   90.00
_cell.angle_gamma   90.00
#
_symmetry.space_group_name_H-M   'P 1'
#
loop_
_entity.id
_entity.type
_entity.pdbx_description
1 polymer ?
#
loop_
_entity_poly.entity_id
_entity_poly.type
_entity_poly.pdbx_seq_one_letter_code
_entity_poly.pdbx_strand_id
1 'polypeptide(L)'
;SIDGLNERTEYIRFPSNFNKVVENLNFYTNLAKEHNNGKIIFSPAIQLLNIDQLDDMLKWFIDFADGDFIGDNGNDLFGISWLCQVWYPTICNYDIAPTDYKRSVADKLSRSVDNFKNYKGIIKFYENQIENLRADPMPADQKNNHQSSFIRYNDTQDKHRGKTTWRQLLPDLAKAIDKNLKQ
;
A
#
# COMPACT_ATOMS: atom_id res chain seq x y z
N SER A 1 -1.37 4.49 -11.01
CA SER A 1 -1.03 3.78 -9.78
C SER A 1 -0.97 4.74 -8.60
N ILE A 2 -1.65 4.41 -7.52
CA ILE A 2 -1.66 5.15 -6.25
C ILE A 2 -1.15 4.19 -5.18
N ASP A 3 -0.01 4.50 -4.56
CA ASP A 3 0.67 3.58 -3.63
C ASP A 3 0.56 4.02 -2.17
N GLY A 4 -0.43 4.79 -1.83
CA GLY A 4 -0.74 5.30 -0.50
C GLY A 4 -1.77 6.41 -0.57
N LEU A 5 -2.15 6.98 0.57
CA LEU A 5 -3.03 8.14 0.65
C LEU A 5 -2.26 9.36 1.15
N ASN A 6 -2.64 10.54 0.67
CA ASN A 6 -2.08 11.81 1.11
C ASN A 6 -0.52 11.83 1.09
N GLU A 7 0.08 12.24 2.18
CA GLU A 7 1.54 12.35 2.33
C GLU A 7 2.28 11.03 2.07
N ARG A 8 1.63 9.87 2.29
CA ARG A 8 2.22 8.56 2.01
C ARG A 8 2.47 8.38 0.52
N THR A 9 1.49 8.72 -0.34
CA THR A 9 1.68 8.73 -1.80
C THR A 9 2.78 9.70 -2.21
N GLU A 10 2.77 10.91 -1.65
CA GLU A 10 3.78 11.94 -1.97
C GLU A 10 5.18 11.50 -1.57
N TYR A 11 5.31 10.77 -0.46
CA TYR A 11 6.59 10.19 -0.05
C TYR A 11 7.05 9.07 -0.98
N ILE A 12 6.19 8.09 -1.28
CA ILE A 12 6.53 6.93 -2.10
C ILE A 12 6.81 7.35 -3.56
N ARG A 13 6.00 8.24 -4.10
CA ARG A 13 6.01 8.70 -5.50
C ARG A 13 6.56 10.11 -5.67
N PHE A 14 7.55 10.50 -4.87
CA PHE A 14 8.15 11.84 -4.99
C PHE A 14 8.58 12.14 -6.45
N PRO A 15 8.28 13.33 -6.99
CA PRO A 15 7.67 14.52 -6.36
C PRO A 15 6.16 14.66 -6.60
N SER A 16 5.38 13.58 -6.55
CA SER A 16 3.94 13.64 -6.78
C SER A 16 3.22 14.52 -5.72
N ASN A 17 2.04 15.01 -6.11
CA ASN A 17 1.12 15.70 -5.21
C ASN A 17 -0.21 14.95 -5.21
N PHE A 18 -0.68 14.49 -4.04
CA PHE A 18 -1.85 13.64 -3.94
C PHE A 18 -3.14 14.34 -4.43
N ASN A 19 -3.33 15.62 -4.09
CA ASN A 19 -4.50 16.36 -4.55
C ASN A 19 -4.52 16.44 -6.08
N LYS A 20 -3.35 16.64 -6.71
CA LYS A 20 -3.26 16.67 -8.18
C LYS A 20 -3.54 15.29 -8.81
N VAL A 21 -3.15 14.23 -8.14
CA VAL A 21 -3.49 12.86 -8.57
C VAL A 21 -5.00 12.65 -8.52
N VAL A 22 -5.66 13.09 -7.44
CA VAL A 22 -7.13 13.01 -7.30
C VAL A 22 -7.87 13.88 -8.33
N GLU A 23 -7.40 15.12 -8.59
CA GLU A 23 -7.94 15.97 -9.66
C GLU A 23 -7.87 15.29 -11.02
N ASN A 24 -6.71 14.72 -11.36
CA ASN A 24 -6.52 13.99 -12.61
C ASN A 24 -7.42 12.75 -12.69
N LEU A 25 -7.55 12.02 -11.58
CA LEU A 25 -8.44 10.86 -11.51
C LEU A 25 -9.91 11.25 -11.78
N ASN A 26 -10.39 12.34 -11.17
CA ASN A 26 -11.72 12.88 -11.42
C ASN A 26 -11.90 13.29 -12.89
N PHE A 27 -10.90 13.97 -13.46
CA PHE A 27 -10.94 14.35 -14.88
C PHE A 27 -11.08 13.13 -15.81
N TYR A 28 -10.24 12.11 -15.63
CA TYR A 28 -10.30 10.90 -16.47
C TYR A 28 -11.57 10.08 -16.22
N THR A 29 -12.10 10.08 -15.00
CA THR A 29 -13.38 9.43 -14.67
C THR A 29 -14.52 10.09 -15.42
N ASN A 30 -14.60 11.43 -15.43
CA ASN A 30 -15.63 12.17 -16.17
C ASN A 30 -15.50 11.92 -17.67
N LEU A 31 -14.29 11.95 -18.22
CA LEU A 31 -14.03 11.68 -19.63
C LEU A 31 -14.47 10.25 -20.02
N ALA A 32 -14.16 9.25 -19.18
CA ALA A 32 -14.57 7.87 -19.44
C ALA A 32 -16.09 7.69 -19.38
N LYS A 33 -16.77 8.39 -18.46
CA LYS A 33 -18.24 8.41 -18.37
C LYS A 33 -18.87 9.07 -19.60
N GLU A 34 -18.36 10.22 -20.03
CA GLU A 34 -18.87 10.99 -21.19
C GLU A 34 -18.79 10.18 -22.49
N HIS A 35 -17.69 9.49 -22.69
CA HIS A 35 -17.46 8.75 -23.94
C HIS A 35 -17.88 7.28 -23.86
N ASN A 36 -18.25 6.78 -22.71
CA ASN A 36 -18.62 5.37 -22.46
C ASN A 36 -17.60 4.35 -23.02
N ASN A 37 -16.30 4.66 -22.98
CA ASN A 37 -15.26 3.90 -23.67
C ASN A 37 -13.96 3.74 -22.86
N GLY A 38 -14.00 3.90 -21.56
CA GLY A 38 -12.82 3.79 -20.69
C GLY A 38 -13.07 2.99 -19.44
N LYS A 39 -11.97 2.52 -18.82
CA LYS A 39 -11.98 1.91 -17.49
C LYS A 39 -10.92 2.55 -16.61
N ILE A 40 -11.25 2.76 -15.35
CA ILE A 40 -10.32 3.22 -14.31
C ILE A 40 -9.90 2.01 -13.50
N ILE A 41 -8.63 1.66 -13.56
CA ILE A 41 -8.10 0.49 -12.85
C ILE A 41 -7.16 0.95 -11.74
N PHE A 42 -7.49 0.63 -10.51
CA PHE A 42 -6.64 0.84 -9.36
C PHE A 42 -5.59 -0.28 -9.27
N SER A 43 -4.32 0.10 -9.33
CA SER A 43 -3.19 -0.84 -9.36
C SER A 43 -2.06 -0.39 -8.43
N PRO A 44 -2.22 -0.53 -7.12
CA PRO A 44 -1.18 -0.17 -6.16
C PRO A 44 -0.07 -1.22 -6.13
N ALA A 45 1.16 -0.75 -5.96
CA ALA A 45 2.30 -1.60 -5.64
C ALA A 45 2.40 -1.75 -4.12
N ILE A 46 2.09 -2.93 -3.60
CA ILE A 46 2.08 -3.19 -2.16
C ILE A 46 3.50 -3.43 -1.65
N GLN A 47 3.93 -2.61 -0.73
CA GLN A 47 5.30 -2.58 -0.23
C GLN A 47 5.36 -2.22 1.27
N LEU A 48 6.56 -2.27 1.85
CA LEU A 48 6.78 -1.97 3.27
C LEU A 48 6.24 -0.59 3.69
N LEU A 49 6.31 0.40 2.79
CA LEU A 49 5.86 1.75 3.08
C LEU A 49 4.34 1.96 3.02
N ASN A 50 3.55 0.97 2.59
CA ASN A 50 2.09 1.15 2.45
C ASN A 50 1.23 -0.04 2.88
N ILE A 51 1.83 -1.16 3.26
CA ILE A 51 1.06 -2.36 3.66
C ILE A 51 0.14 -2.11 4.85
N ASP A 52 0.53 -1.22 5.77
CA ASP A 52 -0.26 -0.81 6.92
C ASP A 52 -1.47 0.08 6.58
N GLN A 53 -1.50 0.65 5.37
CA GLN A 53 -2.62 1.45 4.83
C GLN A 53 -3.47 0.70 3.81
N LEU A 54 -3.28 -0.59 3.62
CA LEU A 54 -3.96 -1.34 2.57
C LEU A 54 -5.49 -1.26 2.68
N ASP A 55 -6.03 -1.37 3.89
CA ASP A 55 -7.46 -1.24 4.18
C ASP A 55 -8.00 0.16 3.85
N ASP A 56 -7.27 1.20 4.28
CA ASP A 56 -7.65 2.59 4.03
C ASP A 56 -7.61 2.92 2.52
N MET A 57 -6.58 2.43 1.81
CA MET A 57 -6.44 2.62 0.36
C MET A 57 -7.57 1.96 -0.42
N LEU A 58 -7.90 0.71 -0.10
CA LEU A 58 -8.97 -0.02 -0.75
C LEU A 58 -10.33 0.62 -0.47
N LYS A 59 -10.59 0.99 0.79
CA LYS A 59 -11.81 1.69 1.16
C LYS A 59 -11.94 3.02 0.42
N TRP A 60 -10.89 3.84 0.42
CA TRP A 60 -10.87 5.12 -0.30
C TRP A 60 -11.20 4.94 -1.78
N PHE A 61 -10.65 3.90 -2.42
CA PHE A 61 -10.92 3.65 -3.83
C PHE A 61 -12.36 3.18 -4.07
N ILE A 62 -12.91 2.32 -3.22
CA ILE A 62 -14.30 1.88 -3.29
C ILE A 62 -15.26 3.08 -3.10
N ASP A 63 -15.00 3.92 -2.09
CA ASP A 63 -15.77 5.13 -1.83
C ASP A 63 -15.68 6.12 -3.02
N PHE A 64 -14.51 6.25 -3.64
CA PHE A 64 -14.31 7.06 -4.85
C PHE A 64 -15.11 6.53 -6.04
N ALA A 65 -15.23 5.23 -6.18
CA ALA A 65 -15.96 4.58 -7.27
C ALA A 65 -17.50 4.67 -7.13
N ASP A 66 -18.01 5.08 -5.96
CA ASP A 66 -19.44 5.35 -5.66
C ASP A 66 -20.40 4.27 -6.18
N GLY A 67 -20.07 3.00 -5.93
CA GLY A 67 -20.89 1.86 -6.35
C GLY A 67 -20.73 1.41 -7.80
N ASP A 68 -20.05 2.17 -8.66
CA ASP A 68 -19.69 1.79 -10.04
C ASP A 68 -18.49 0.80 -10.07
N PHE A 69 -18.29 0.09 -8.98
CA PHE A 69 -17.14 -0.77 -8.82
C PHE A 69 -17.35 -2.13 -9.51
N ILE A 70 -16.33 -2.61 -10.22
CA ILE A 70 -16.38 -3.88 -10.92
C ILE A 70 -16.73 -5.02 -9.95
N GLY A 71 -17.98 -5.51 -10.06
CA GLY A 71 -18.29 -6.87 -9.78
C GLY A 71 -17.71 -7.79 -10.86
N ASP A 72 -17.96 -9.08 -10.75
CA ASP A 72 -17.42 -10.12 -11.62
C ASP A 72 -17.88 -10.01 -13.11
N ASN A 73 -18.63 -8.98 -13.51
CA ASN A 73 -19.33 -8.89 -14.81
C ASN A 73 -18.63 -8.05 -15.90
N GLY A 74 -17.51 -7.45 -15.61
CA GLY A 74 -16.60 -6.88 -16.62
C GLY A 74 -17.01 -5.58 -17.33
N ASN A 75 -18.19 -5.03 -17.05
CA ASN A 75 -18.71 -3.83 -17.72
C ASN A 75 -18.62 -2.54 -16.91
N ASP A 76 -18.13 -2.63 -15.68
CA ASP A 76 -18.10 -1.50 -14.77
C ASP A 76 -16.94 -0.56 -15.07
N LEU A 77 -17.12 0.73 -14.79
CA LEU A 77 -16.13 1.78 -15.03
C LEU A 77 -14.87 1.60 -14.18
N PHE A 78 -15.00 1.13 -12.95
CA PHE A 78 -13.89 0.99 -11.99
C PHE A 78 -13.50 -0.46 -11.75
N GLY A 79 -12.22 -0.71 -11.53
CA GLY A 79 -11.68 -2.02 -11.18
C GLY A 79 -10.41 -1.96 -10.37
N ILE A 80 -10.07 -3.10 -9.78
CA ILE A 80 -8.76 -3.31 -9.17
C ILE A 80 -8.01 -4.33 -10.01
N SER A 81 -6.79 -3.97 -10.44
CA SER A 81 -5.91 -4.95 -11.07
C SER A 81 -5.28 -5.86 -10.01
N TRP A 82 -4.55 -6.85 -10.47
CA TRP A 82 -3.70 -7.66 -9.61
C TRP A 82 -2.81 -6.75 -8.78
N LEU A 83 -3.05 -6.75 -7.48
CA LEU A 83 -2.26 -6.02 -6.51
C LEU A 83 -0.92 -6.75 -6.39
N CYS A 84 0.15 -6.16 -6.91
CA CYS A 84 1.48 -6.77 -6.87
C CYS A 84 2.20 -6.43 -5.58
N GLN A 85 2.60 -7.45 -4.82
CA GLN A 85 3.63 -7.26 -3.80
C GLN A 85 4.95 -6.88 -4.46
N VAL A 86 5.63 -5.87 -3.93
CA VAL A 86 6.95 -5.46 -4.41
C VAL A 86 8.01 -6.39 -3.82
N TRP A 87 8.61 -7.20 -4.68
CA TRP A 87 9.69 -8.11 -4.31
C TRP A 87 11.08 -7.47 -4.48
N TYR A 88 11.22 -6.56 -5.43
CA TYR A 88 12.49 -5.92 -5.76
C TYR A 88 12.31 -4.41 -5.99
N PRO A 89 13.20 -3.57 -5.45
CA PRO A 89 14.34 -3.94 -4.60
C PRO A 89 13.90 -4.49 -3.24
N THR A 90 14.64 -5.43 -2.67
CA THR A 90 14.27 -6.14 -1.42
C THR A 90 13.96 -5.20 -0.26
N ILE A 91 14.59 -4.02 -0.23
CA ILE A 91 14.32 -2.99 0.79
C ILE A 91 12.88 -2.44 0.74
N CYS A 92 12.16 -2.64 -0.36
CA CYS A 92 10.75 -2.26 -0.50
C CYS A 92 9.80 -3.40 -0.09
N ASN A 93 10.30 -4.64 0.00
CA ASN A 93 9.49 -5.79 0.38
C ASN A 93 9.10 -5.72 1.88
N TYR A 94 7.83 -5.89 2.20
CA TYR A 94 7.37 -5.87 3.59
C TYR A 94 7.83 -7.11 4.41
N ASP A 95 8.40 -8.15 3.78
CA ASP A 95 8.97 -9.30 4.49
C ASP A 95 10.20 -8.95 5.33
N ILE A 96 10.86 -7.83 5.04
CA ILE A 96 11.95 -7.32 5.87
C ILE A 96 11.49 -6.70 7.19
N ALA A 97 10.19 -6.40 7.34
CA ALA A 97 9.67 -5.81 8.56
C ALA A 97 9.86 -6.74 9.77
N PRO A 98 10.06 -6.21 10.98
CA PRO A 98 10.08 -7.00 12.20
C PRO A 98 8.80 -7.84 12.36
N THR A 99 8.95 -9.06 12.86
CA THR A 99 7.86 -10.04 13.02
C THR A 99 6.69 -9.47 13.81
N ASP A 100 6.96 -8.76 14.91
CA ASP A 100 5.91 -8.16 15.76
C ASP A 100 5.12 -7.08 15.00
N TYR A 101 5.81 -6.27 14.18
CA TYR A 101 5.15 -5.29 13.32
C TYR A 101 4.27 -5.97 12.27
N LYS A 102 4.78 -6.98 11.57
CA LYS A 102 4.01 -7.76 10.57
C LYS A 102 2.75 -8.33 11.17
N ARG A 103 2.84 -8.93 12.36
CA ARG A 103 1.67 -9.47 13.09
C ARG A 103 0.67 -8.39 13.44
N SER A 104 1.14 -7.25 13.95
CA SER A 104 0.27 -6.11 14.27
C SER A 104 -0.49 -5.59 13.05
N VAL A 105 0.18 -5.49 11.90
CA VAL A 105 -0.45 -5.11 10.62
C VAL A 105 -1.46 -6.18 10.19
N ALA A 106 -1.10 -7.47 10.23
CA ALA A 106 -2.00 -8.57 9.90
C ALA A 106 -3.27 -8.57 10.76
N ASP A 107 -3.13 -8.28 12.06
CA ASP A 107 -4.27 -8.20 12.99
C ASP A 107 -5.13 -6.95 12.71
N LYS A 108 -4.53 -5.81 12.35
CA LYS A 108 -5.27 -4.62 11.87
C LYS A 108 -6.10 -4.99 10.64
N LEU A 109 -5.46 -5.56 9.63
CA LEU A 109 -6.11 -5.93 8.37
C LEU A 109 -7.21 -6.99 8.59
N SER A 110 -6.99 -7.97 9.48
CA SER A 110 -8.00 -9.00 9.80
C SER A 110 -9.29 -8.40 10.37
N ARG A 111 -9.21 -7.31 11.13
CA ARG A 111 -10.40 -6.64 11.65
C ARG A 111 -11.22 -5.90 10.57
N SER A 112 -10.60 -5.60 9.44
CA SER A 112 -11.23 -4.88 8.32
C SER A 112 -11.76 -5.79 7.21
N VAL A 113 -11.55 -7.11 7.30
CA VAL A 113 -11.95 -8.09 6.26
C VAL A 113 -13.42 -7.95 5.87
N ASP A 114 -14.31 -7.81 6.86
CA ASP A 114 -15.76 -7.70 6.61
C ASP A 114 -16.15 -6.49 5.75
N ASN A 115 -15.34 -5.44 5.71
CA ASN A 115 -15.60 -4.29 4.85
C ASN A 115 -15.53 -4.62 3.37
N PHE A 116 -14.85 -5.71 3.01
CA PHE A 116 -14.57 -6.11 1.63
C PHE A 116 -15.31 -7.38 1.19
N LYS A 117 -16.16 -7.98 2.05
CA LYS A 117 -16.85 -9.26 1.77
C LYS A 117 -17.70 -9.28 0.51
N ASN A 118 -18.22 -8.13 0.09
CA ASN A 118 -19.02 -7.99 -1.12
C ASN A 118 -18.18 -7.91 -2.42
N TYR A 119 -16.86 -7.83 -2.29
CA TYR A 119 -15.91 -7.66 -3.39
C TYR A 119 -15.01 -8.89 -3.49
N LYS A 120 -15.48 -9.96 -4.15
CA LYS A 120 -14.81 -11.28 -4.16
C LYS A 120 -13.33 -11.26 -4.57
N GLY A 121 -12.99 -10.46 -5.59
CA GLY A 121 -11.61 -10.32 -6.04
C GLY A 121 -10.72 -9.63 -5.01
N ILE A 122 -11.26 -8.62 -4.33
CA ILE A 122 -10.56 -7.86 -3.29
C ILE A 122 -10.34 -8.71 -2.05
N ILE A 123 -11.39 -9.38 -1.56
CA ILE A 123 -11.32 -10.15 -0.31
C ILE A 123 -10.26 -11.25 -0.41
N LYS A 124 -10.25 -12.01 -1.50
CA LYS A 124 -9.24 -13.06 -1.70
C LYS A 124 -7.81 -12.53 -1.68
N PHE A 125 -7.57 -11.41 -2.36
CA PHE A 125 -6.26 -10.76 -2.32
C PHE A 125 -5.92 -10.29 -0.90
N TYR A 126 -6.87 -9.66 -0.23
CA TYR A 126 -6.70 -9.11 1.11
C TYR A 126 -6.34 -10.20 2.13
N GLU A 127 -7.04 -11.33 2.10
CA GLU A 127 -6.76 -12.51 2.90
C GLU A 127 -5.36 -13.07 2.62
N ASN A 128 -4.95 -13.16 1.35
CA ASN A 128 -3.60 -13.56 0.99
C ASN A 128 -2.52 -12.64 1.58
N GLN A 129 -2.76 -11.31 1.64
CA GLN A 129 -1.79 -10.40 2.28
C GLN A 129 -1.70 -10.64 3.80
N ILE A 130 -2.81 -10.92 4.46
CA ILE A 130 -2.83 -11.28 5.88
C ILE A 130 -2.03 -12.57 6.13
N GLU A 131 -2.21 -13.59 5.30
CA GLU A 131 -1.46 -14.84 5.39
C GLU A 131 0.04 -14.63 5.16
N ASN A 132 0.42 -13.87 4.15
CA ASN A 132 1.82 -13.54 3.86
C ASN A 132 2.49 -12.77 5.01
N LEU A 133 1.78 -11.82 5.62
CA LEU A 133 2.28 -11.09 6.78
C LEU A 133 2.51 -12.01 7.99
N ARG A 134 1.68 -13.05 8.16
CA ARG A 134 1.80 -14.03 9.25
C ARG A 134 2.85 -15.11 9.00
N ALA A 135 3.08 -15.46 7.73
CA ALA A 135 4.01 -16.53 7.34
C ALA A 135 5.47 -16.24 7.71
N ASP A 136 5.87 -14.97 7.64
CA ASP A 136 7.20 -14.49 8.05
C ASP A 136 8.41 -15.31 7.52
N PRO A 137 8.55 -15.47 6.19
CA PRO A 137 9.46 -16.45 5.61
C PRO A 137 10.95 -16.05 5.67
N MET A 138 11.26 -14.77 5.93
CA MET A 138 12.64 -14.28 5.84
C MET A 138 13.42 -14.55 7.14
N PRO A 139 14.62 -15.16 7.09
CA PRO A 139 15.49 -15.36 8.25
C PRO A 139 15.87 -14.06 8.96
N ALA A 140 16.04 -14.10 10.27
CA ALA A 140 16.28 -12.91 11.10
C ALA A 140 17.55 -12.13 10.73
N ASP A 141 18.64 -12.83 10.40
CA ASP A 141 19.90 -12.22 9.97
C ASP A 141 19.76 -11.47 8.64
N GLN A 142 19.03 -12.04 7.69
CA GLN A 142 18.72 -11.38 6.43
C GLN A 142 17.83 -10.15 6.64
N LYS A 143 16.81 -10.26 7.52
CA LYS A 143 15.96 -9.11 7.87
C LYS A 143 16.78 -7.95 8.41
N ASN A 144 17.68 -8.20 9.35
CA ASN A 144 18.50 -7.16 9.97
C ASN A 144 19.36 -6.43 8.93
N ASN A 145 19.96 -7.17 8.01
CA ASN A 145 20.73 -6.59 6.92
C ASN A 145 19.88 -5.70 5.99
N HIS A 146 18.68 -6.18 5.63
CA HIS A 146 17.78 -5.42 4.78
C HIS A 146 17.14 -4.24 5.49
N GLN A 147 16.84 -4.34 6.79
CA GLN A 147 16.37 -3.22 7.62
C GLN A 147 17.42 -2.11 7.70
N SER A 148 18.69 -2.46 7.92
CA SER A 148 19.79 -1.50 7.92
C SER A 148 19.93 -0.79 6.57
N SER A 149 19.76 -1.52 5.48
CA SER A 149 19.77 -0.96 4.12
C SER A 149 18.55 -0.07 3.84
N PHE A 150 17.36 -0.47 4.32
CA PHE A 150 16.12 0.32 4.25
C PHE A 150 16.28 1.66 4.99
N ILE A 151 16.81 1.65 6.21
CA ILE A 151 17.07 2.87 6.99
C ILE A 151 17.99 3.78 6.20
N ARG A 152 19.16 3.30 5.80
CA ARG A 152 20.16 4.11 5.07
C ARG A 152 19.59 4.71 3.79
N TYR A 153 18.81 3.93 3.03
CA TYR A 153 18.18 4.41 1.81
C TYR A 153 17.17 5.51 2.11
N ASN A 154 16.24 5.29 3.03
CA ASN A 154 15.18 6.26 3.30
C ASN A 154 15.70 7.50 4.04
N ASP A 155 16.64 7.38 4.96
CA ASP A 155 17.28 8.55 5.61
C ASP A 155 18.05 9.41 4.59
N THR A 156 18.57 8.79 3.51
CA THR A 156 19.15 9.54 2.39
C THR A 156 18.08 10.24 1.57
N GLN A 157 16.97 9.55 1.26
CA GLN A 157 15.86 10.16 0.52
C GLN A 157 15.21 11.31 1.31
N ASP A 158 15.08 11.19 2.63
CA ASP A 158 14.52 12.23 3.50
C ASP A 158 15.29 13.56 3.38
N LYS A 159 16.63 13.49 3.28
CA LYS A 159 17.47 14.69 3.08
C LYS A 159 17.18 15.43 1.76
N HIS A 160 16.81 14.69 0.72
CA HIS A 160 16.48 15.26 -0.59
C HIS A 160 15.02 15.69 -0.73
N ARG A 161 14.11 14.99 -0.04
CA ARG A 161 12.66 15.27 -0.11
C ARG A 161 12.22 16.44 0.76
N GLY A 162 12.89 16.67 1.90
CA GLY A 162 12.87 17.92 2.68
C GLY A 162 11.57 18.25 3.43
N LYS A 163 10.54 17.38 3.43
CA LYS A 163 9.26 17.69 4.08
C LYS A 163 8.96 16.70 5.23
N THR A 164 8.57 15.49 4.87
CA THR A 164 8.15 14.47 5.84
C THR A 164 9.11 13.29 5.74
N THR A 165 9.57 12.77 6.86
CA THR A 165 10.47 11.62 6.91
C THR A 165 9.68 10.32 6.95
N TRP A 166 10.30 9.20 6.54
CA TRP A 166 9.68 7.89 6.67
C TRP A 166 9.33 7.53 8.12
N ARG A 167 10.13 8.00 9.09
CA ARG A 167 9.88 7.79 10.52
C ARG A 167 8.64 8.54 11.03
N GLN A 168 8.36 9.70 10.47
CA GLN A 168 7.14 10.45 10.79
C GLN A 168 5.90 9.81 10.17
N LEU A 169 6.04 9.26 8.96
CA LEU A 169 4.94 8.57 8.27
C LEU A 169 4.63 7.20 8.85
N LEU A 170 5.64 6.49 9.38
CA LEU A 170 5.57 5.11 9.83
C LEU A 170 6.18 4.96 11.24
N PRO A 171 5.64 5.66 12.25
CA PRO A 171 6.24 5.66 13.59
C PRO A 171 6.30 4.26 14.24
N ASP A 172 5.30 3.42 14.01
CA ASP A 172 5.26 2.07 14.56
C ASP A 172 6.30 1.15 13.88
N LEU A 173 6.45 1.25 12.56
CA LEU A 173 7.51 0.53 11.84
C LEU A 173 8.89 1.00 12.31
N ALA A 174 9.10 2.30 12.43
CA ALA A 174 10.37 2.88 12.89
C ALA A 174 10.74 2.35 14.28
N LYS A 175 9.79 2.40 15.23
CA LYS A 175 9.97 1.87 16.58
C LYS A 175 10.28 0.36 16.58
N ALA A 176 9.60 -0.42 15.75
CA ALA A 176 9.81 -1.85 15.64
C ALA A 176 11.20 -2.18 15.09
N ILE A 177 11.65 -1.49 14.04
CA ILE A 177 12.97 -1.66 13.44
C ILE A 177 14.07 -1.26 14.46
N ASP A 178 13.94 -0.10 15.10
CA ASP A 178 14.91 0.39 16.07
C ASP A 178 15.04 -0.56 17.29
N LYS A 179 13.93 -1.20 17.70
CA LYS A 179 13.94 -2.24 18.75
C LYS A 179 14.66 -3.50 18.27
N ASN A 180 14.38 -3.94 17.05
CA ASN A 180 14.92 -5.19 16.50
C ASN A 180 16.45 -5.12 16.29
N LEU A 181 16.96 -3.99 15.83
CA LEU A 181 18.39 -3.80 15.57
C LEU A 181 19.25 -3.59 16.85
N LYS A 182 18.63 -3.44 18.02
CA LYS A 182 19.32 -3.34 19.31
C LYS A 182 19.48 -4.69 20.03
N GLN A 183 18.84 -5.74 19.52
CA GLN A 183 18.94 -7.12 20.02
C GLN A 183 20.06 -7.88 19.32
#